data_d59b2ba5e6d9e41f1b3d49f01ae995b6
#
_entry.id   d59b2ba5e6d9e41f1b3d49f01ae995b6
#
_cell.length_a   1.000
_cell.length_b   1.000
_cell.length_c   1.000
_cell.angle_alpha   90.00
_cell.angle_beta   90.00
_cell.angle_gamma   90.00
#
_symmetry.space_group_name_H-M   'P 1'
#
loop_
_entity.id
_entity.type
_entity.pdbx_description
1 polymer ?
#
loop_
_entity_poly.entity_id
_entity_poly.type
_entity_poly.pdbx_seq_one_letter_code
_entity_poly.pdbx_strand_id
1 'polypeptide(L)'
;MLFRSAGKTTIARGVEKRLLDEGRRVEILDGDVVRTYLTKDLGYSRADRDENIRRIGFVAHLLSRNGVVVLCSVVSPYRDVRDEMRVLHDGRFFEVYVSTPVDVCSDRDVKGLYAKQKAGDLTGLTGIDDPYEPPVNPELVVPTHTQTLEESVEAVWQALHS
;
A
#
# COMPACT_ATOMS: atom_id res chain seq x y z
N MET A 1 2.04 3.06 3.23
CA MET A 1 2.08 3.40 1.80
C MET A 1 1.19 4.58 1.48
N LEU A 2 1.68 5.64 0.87
CA LEU A 2 1.15 6.98 1.04
C LEU A 2 0.07 7.43 0.08
N PHE A 3 0.22 7.55 -1.18
CA PHE A 3 -0.70 8.26 -2.06
C PHE A 3 -1.09 7.44 -3.26
N ARG A 4 -2.25 7.75 -3.88
CA ARG A 4 -2.73 6.97 -5.02
C ARG A 4 -1.75 6.95 -6.21
N SER A 5 -0.97 7.96 -6.43
CA SER A 5 0.01 8.05 -7.53
C SER A 5 1.46 7.74 -7.12
N ALA A 6 1.68 7.17 -5.93
CA ALA A 6 3.01 6.90 -5.41
C ALA A 6 3.76 5.72 -6.07
N GLY A 7 3.13 5.00 -7.00
CA GLY A 7 3.76 3.86 -7.69
C GLY A 7 3.61 2.49 -7.00
N LYS A 8 2.80 2.40 -5.94
CA LYS A 8 2.61 1.18 -5.13
C LYS A 8 2.29 -0.07 -5.94
N THR A 9 1.21 -0.02 -6.71
CA THR A 9 0.75 -1.16 -7.50
C THR A 9 1.78 -1.56 -8.56
N THR A 10 2.47 -0.58 -9.15
CA THR A 10 3.51 -0.82 -10.15
C THR A 10 4.71 -1.53 -9.55
N ILE A 11 5.16 -1.10 -8.36
CA ILE A 11 6.24 -1.78 -7.62
C ILE A 11 5.80 -3.19 -7.22
N ALA A 12 4.58 -3.35 -6.69
CA ALA A 12 4.04 -4.65 -6.31
C ALA A 12 4.00 -5.63 -7.50
N ARG A 13 3.59 -5.17 -8.69
CA ARG A 13 3.60 -5.98 -9.92
C ARG A 13 5.02 -6.39 -10.34
N GLY A 14 5.99 -5.50 -10.21
CA GLY A 14 7.39 -5.83 -10.48
C GLY A 14 7.96 -6.90 -9.54
N VAL A 15 7.62 -6.81 -8.25
CA VAL A 15 8.01 -7.82 -7.24
C VAL A 15 7.26 -9.13 -7.45
N GLU A 16 5.94 -9.08 -7.74
CA GLU A 16 5.12 -10.25 -8.06
C GLU A 16 5.76 -11.09 -9.17
N LYS A 17 6.14 -10.44 -10.27
CA LYS A 17 6.76 -11.12 -11.41
C LYS A 17 8.00 -11.91 -10.99
N ARG A 18 8.90 -11.31 -10.22
CA ARG A 18 10.11 -11.98 -9.74
C ARG A 18 9.81 -13.17 -8.82
N LEU A 19 8.87 -13.01 -7.91
CA LEU A 19 8.44 -14.10 -7.00
C LEU A 19 7.82 -15.29 -7.77
N LEU A 20 7.02 -14.99 -8.81
CA LEU A 20 6.47 -16.02 -9.69
C LEU A 20 7.57 -16.74 -10.50
N ASP A 21 8.57 -15.99 -10.99
CA ASP A 21 9.73 -16.57 -11.69
C ASP A 21 10.56 -17.49 -10.79
N GLU A 22 10.54 -17.28 -9.46
CA GLU A 22 11.10 -18.21 -8.44
C GLU A 22 10.17 -19.37 -8.07
N GLY A 23 9.00 -19.48 -8.70
CA GLY A 23 8.02 -20.52 -8.39
C GLY A 23 7.26 -20.30 -7.07
N ARG A 24 7.28 -19.10 -6.51
CA ARG A 24 6.53 -18.75 -5.28
C ARG A 24 5.05 -18.52 -5.59
N ARG A 25 4.20 -18.88 -4.64
CA ARG A 25 2.79 -18.50 -4.69
C ARG A 25 2.65 -17.05 -4.21
N VAL A 26 2.02 -16.21 -5.01
CA VAL A 26 1.90 -14.76 -4.74
C VAL A 26 0.47 -14.31 -4.94
N GLU A 27 0.01 -13.37 -4.13
CA GLU A 27 -1.27 -12.68 -4.29
C GLU A 27 -1.09 -11.19 -4.09
N ILE A 28 -1.72 -10.37 -4.95
CA ILE A 28 -1.76 -8.92 -4.77
C ILE A 28 -3.14 -8.50 -4.27
N LEU A 29 -3.19 -7.91 -3.08
CA LEU A 29 -4.35 -7.22 -2.57
C LEU A 29 -4.25 -5.72 -2.91
N ASP A 30 -4.78 -5.36 -4.09
CA ASP A 30 -4.84 -3.97 -4.55
C ASP A 30 -6.02 -3.23 -3.92
N GLY A 31 -5.79 -2.01 -3.46
CA GLY A 31 -6.79 -1.24 -2.73
C GLY A 31 -8.07 -0.94 -3.52
N ASP A 32 -7.99 -0.75 -4.84
CA ASP A 32 -9.17 -0.48 -5.67
C ASP A 32 -9.99 -1.78 -5.87
N VAL A 33 -9.31 -2.91 -6.06
CA VAL A 33 -9.94 -4.24 -6.18
C VAL A 33 -10.60 -4.64 -4.86
N VAL A 34 -9.89 -4.47 -3.75
CA VAL A 34 -10.42 -4.75 -2.41
C VAL A 34 -11.68 -3.93 -2.13
N ARG A 35 -11.68 -2.64 -2.48
CA ARG A 35 -12.85 -1.76 -2.33
C ARG A 35 -14.05 -2.22 -3.13
N THR A 36 -13.84 -2.86 -4.25
CA THR A 36 -14.93 -3.36 -5.11
C THR A 36 -15.60 -4.62 -4.52
N TYR A 37 -14.80 -5.54 -3.96
CA TYR A 37 -15.30 -6.87 -3.60
C TYR A 37 -15.38 -7.13 -2.10
N LEU A 38 -14.39 -6.68 -1.32
CA LEU A 38 -14.27 -7.04 0.10
C LEU A 38 -14.82 -5.95 1.03
N THR A 39 -14.67 -4.68 0.65
CA THR A 39 -14.97 -3.54 1.54
C THR A 39 -15.82 -2.47 0.86
N LYS A 40 -16.70 -2.87 -0.07
CA LYS A 40 -17.61 -1.96 -0.79
C LYS A 40 -18.62 -1.25 0.12
N ASP A 41 -18.86 -1.82 1.30
CA ASP A 41 -19.74 -1.30 2.35
C ASP A 41 -19.10 -0.16 3.17
N LEU A 42 -17.78 0.00 3.09
CA LEU A 42 -17.03 0.98 3.87
C LEU A 42 -16.87 2.31 3.12
N GLY A 43 -16.99 3.41 3.87
CA GLY A 43 -16.68 4.77 3.41
C GLY A 43 -15.21 5.14 3.55
N TYR A 44 -14.96 6.42 3.83
CA TYR A 44 -13.61 7.00 3.95
C TYR A 44 -13.37 7.67 5.31
N SER A 45 -14.26 7.49 6.29
CA SER A 45 -14.01 7.91 7.66
C SER A 45 -12.77 7.20 8.23
N ARG A 46 -12.19 7.73 9.31
CA ARG A 46 -11.07 7.08 9.99
C ARG A 46 -11.43 5.63 10.36
N ALA A 47 -12.61 5.42 10.96
CA ALA A 47 -13.07 4.10 11.35
C ALA A 47 -13.21 3.14 10.15
N ASP A 48 -13.76 3.62 9.02
CA ASP A 48 -13.89 2.80 7.81
C ASP A 48 -12.52 2.47 7.20
N ARG A 49 -11.57 3.40 7.26
CA ARG A 49 -10.20 3.16 6.77
C ARG A 49 -9.48 2.13 7.61
N ASP A 50 -9.61 2.20 8.93
CA ASP A 50 -9.03 1.23 9.86
C ASP A 50 -9.66 -0.15 9.65
N GLU A 51 -10.99 -0.22 9.54
CA GLU A 51 -11.70 -1.47 9.27
C GLU A 51 -11.32 -2.06 7.91
N ASN A 52 -11.14 -1.23 6.89
CA ASN A 52 -10.63 -1.69 5.58
C ASN A 52 -9.26 -2.37 5.71
N ILE A 53 -8.35 -1.80 6.49
CA ILE A 53 -7.03 -2.38 6.70
C ILE A 53 -7.10 -3.67 7.53
N ARG A 54 -7.98 -3.74 8.55
CA ARG A 54 -8.20 -4.98 9.33
C ARG A 54 -8.70 -6.13 8.46
N ARG A 55 -9.69 -5.89 7.59
CA ARG A 55 -10.20 -6.92 6.68
C ARG A 55 -9.12 -7.38 5.69
N ILE A 56 -8.37 -6.45 5.08
CA ILE A 56 -7.25 -6.78 4.19
C ILE A 56 -6.18 -7.57 4.93
N GLY A 57 -5.79 -7.11 6.12
CA GLY A 57 -4.78 -7.77 6.94
C GLY A 57 -5.19 -9.17 7.37
N PHE A 58 -6.46 -9.39 7.69
CA PHE A 58 -6.96 -10.73 8.01
C PHE A 58 -6.88 -11.67 6.81
N VAL A 59 -7.29 -11.24 5.62
CA VAL A 59 -7.15 -12.03 4.38
C VAL A 59 -5.68 -12.33 4.10
N ALA A 60 -4.80 -11.34 4.22
CA ALA A 60 -3.36 -11.51 4.04
C ALA A 60 -2.78 -12.50 5.06
N HIS A 61 -3.25 -12.47 6.32
CA HIS A 61 -2.84 -13.42 7.35
C HIS A 61 -3.24 -14.85 7.00
N LEU A 62 -4.47 -15.07 6.52
CA LEU A 62 -4.91 -16.40 6.09
C LEU A 62 -4.07 -16.95 4.93
N LEU A 63 -3.77 -16.12 3.94
CA LEU A 63 -2.96 -16.51 2.78
C LEU A 63 -1.50 -16.77 3.19
N SER A 64 -0.89 -15.89 3.97
CA SER A 64 0.52 -15.97 4.34
C SER A 64 0.85 -17.21 5.18
N ARG A 65 -0.03 -17.57 6.12
CA ARG A 65 0.16 -18.79 6.92
C ARG A 65 0.02 -20.09 6.11
N ASN A 66 -0.55 -19.99 4.90
CA ASN A 66 -0.64 -21.09 3.92
C ASN A 66 0.45 -21.02 2.83
N GLY A 67 1.52 -20.25 3.07
CA GLY A 67 2.69 -20.20 2.21
C GLY A 67 2.51 -19.34 0.95
N VAL A 68 1.57 -18.40 0.95
CA VAL A 68 1.41 -17.40 -0.11
C VAL A 68 2.10 -16.11 0.28
N VAL A 69 2.93 -15.54 -0.58
CA VAL A 69 3.46 -14.19 -0.40
C VAL A 69 2.36 -13.19 -0.75
N VAL A 70 1.98 -12.32 0.16
CA VAL A 70 0.89 -11.36 -0.06
C VAL A 70 1.44 -9.94 -0.17
N LEU A 71 1.19 -9.31 -1.31
CA LEU A 71 1.60 -7.95 -1.61
C LEU A 71 0.41 -7.00 -1.46
N CYS A 72 0.27 -6.36 -0.29
CA CYS A 72 -0.81 -5.43 -0.02
C CYS A 72 -0.50 -4.04 -0.59
N SER A 73 -1.07 -3.70 -1.74
CA SER A 73 -0.91 -2.40 -2.40
C SER A 73 -2.05 -1.44 -2.02
N VAL A 74 -2.03 -0.97 -0.78
CA VAL A 74 -3.11 -0.17 -0.19
C VAL A 74 -2.62 1.13 0.42
N VAL A 75 -3.51 2.09 0.64
CA VAL A 75 -3.25 3.26 1.49
C VAL A 75 -3.69 2.90 2.91
N SER A 76 -2.74 2.91 3.85
CA SER A 76 -2.98 2.70 5.27
C SER A 76 -2.49 3.94 6.04
N PRO A 77 -3.35 4.95 6.25
CA PRO A 77 -2.88 6.26 6.69
C PRO A 77 -2.50 6.32 8.16
N TYR A 78 -3.04 5.44 8.99
CA TYR A 78 -2.90 5.51 10.44
C TYR A 78 -1.95 4.44 10.97
N ARG A 79 -1.14 4.82 11.93
CA ARG A 79 -0.08 3.99 12.50
C ARG A 79 -0.64 2.84 13.32
N ASP A 80 -1.63 3.14 14.15
CA ASP A 80 -2.22 2.18 15.10
C ASP A 80 -2.68 0.89 14.39
N VAL A 81 -3.42 1.01 13.28
CA VAL A 81 -3.92 -0.16 12.55
C VAL A 81 -2.79 -0.93 11.84
N ARG A 82 -1.71 -0.26 11.39
CA ARG A 82 -0.54 -0.96 10.84
C ARG A 82 0.18 -1.77 11.91
N ASP A 83 0.36 -1.20 13.11
CA ASP A 83 0.96 -1.87 14.25
C ASP A 83 0.09 -3.06 14.70
N GLU A 84 -1.23 -2.92 14.71
CA GLU A 84 -2.19 -4.01 14.95
C GLU A 84 -1.99 -5.15 13.93
N MET A 85 -1.85 -4.83 12.65
CA MET A 85 -1.60 -5.84 11.61
C MET A 85 -0.22 -6.49 11.75
N ARG A 86 0.80 -5.74 12.15
CA ARG A 86 2.13 -6.29 12.44
C ARG A 86 2.07 -7.36 13.55
N VAL A 87 1.33 -7.07 14.63
CA VAL A 87 1.13 -8.04 15.71
C VAL A 87 0.37 -9.29 15.23
N LEU A 88 -0.71 -9.10 14.44
CA LEU A 88 -1.49 -10.21 13.88
C LEU A 88 -0.63 -11.17 13.04
N HIS A 89 0.34 -10.67 12.30
CA HIS A 89 1.16 -11.47 11.40
C HIS A 89 2.37 -12.16 12.05
N ASP A 90 2.68 -11.82 13.30
CA ASP A 90 3.68 -12.52 14.12
C ASP A 90 5.01 -12.80 13.37
N GLY A 91 5.76 -11.74 13.07
CA GLY A 91 7.06 -11.80 12.36
C GLY A 91 6.99 -12.00 10.84
N ARG A 92 5.81 -12.19 10.26
CA ARG A 92 5.60 -12.29 8.80
C ARG A 92 5.12 -10.98 8.16
N PHE A 93 5.33 -9.85 8.82
CA PHE A 93 4.93 -8.53 8.36
C PHE A 93 6.17 -7.76 7.90
N PHE A 94 6.12 -7.26 6.67
CA PHE A 94 7.17 -6.45 6.08
C PHE A 94 6.57 -5.13 5.58
N GLU A 95 6.93 -4.02 6.21
CA GLU A 95 6.39 -2.70 5.88
C GLU A 95 7.30 -1.96 4.91
N VAL A 96 6.79 -1.72 3.70
CA VAL A 96 7.46 -0.88 2.71
C VAL A 96 6.82 0.50 2.69
N TYR A 97 7.57 1.50 3.10
CA TYR A 97 7.17 2.88 3.04
C TYR A 97 7.53 3.49 1.67
N VAL A 98 6.54 3.58 0.79
CA VAL A 98 6.72 4.26 -0.50
C VAL A 98 6.60 5.76 -0.26
N SER A 99 7.74 6.43 -0.12
CA SER A 99 7.87 7.86 0.19
C SER A 99 7.88 8.67 -1.09
N THR A 100 6.73 9.28 -1.41
CA THR A 100 6.61 10.21 -2.54
C THR A 100 5.99 11.50 -2.03
N PRO A 101 6.60 12.68 -2.23
CA PRO A 101 6.01 13.95 -1.87
C PRO A 101 4.65 14.17 -2.55
N VAL A 102 3.73 14.88 -1.87
CA VAL A 102 2.34 15.09 -2.33
C VAL A 102 2.29 15.83 -3.66
N ASP A 103 3.14 16.84 -3.84
CA ASP A 103 3.29 17.60 -5.06
C ASP A 103 3.64 16.71 -6.24
N VAL A 104 4.61 15.80 -6.08
CA VAL A 104 4.98 14.81 -7.11
C VAL A 104 3.83 13.85 -7.41
N CYS A 105 3.06 13.44 -6.38
CA CYS A 105 1.88 12.61 -6.59
C CYS A 105 0.77 13.37 -7.34
N SER A 106 0.60 14.65 -7.06
CA SER A 106 -0.36 15.52 -7.74
C SER A 106 -0.01 15.68 -9.23
N ASP A 107 1.27 15.85 -9.55
CA ASP A 107 1.75 15.98 -10.94
C ASP A 107 1.61 14.67 -11.73
N ARG A 108 1.71 13.52 -11.03
CA ARG A 108 1.52 12.19 -11.61
C ARG A 108 0.07 11.73 -11.70
N ASP A 109 -0.91 12.59 -11.42
CA ASP A 109 -2.34 12.30 -11.23
C ASP A 109 -3.01 11.51 -12.37
N VAL A 110 -2.59 10.27 -12.52
CA VAL A 110 -3.02 9.33 -13.58
C VAL A 110 -4.55 9.10 -13.56
N LYS A 111 -5.19 9.26 -12.39
CA LYS A 111 -6.64 9.05 -12.23
C LYS A 111 -7.45 10.34 -12.16
N GLY A 112 -6.82 11.50 -12.31
CA GLY A 112 -7.48 12.82 -12.26
C GLY A 112 -8.12 13.15 -10.90
N LEU A 113 -7.69 12.51 -9.80
CA LEU A 113 -8.32 12.62 -8.48
C LEU A 113 -7.94 13.93 -7.79
N TYR A 114 -6.70 14.35 -7.95
CA TYR A 114 -6.23 15.63 -7.41
C TYR A 114 -6.88 16.81 -8.17
N ALA A 115 -7.09 16.65 -9.48
CA ALA A 115 -7.81 17.64 -10.28
C ALA A 115 -9.28 17.76 -9.83
N LYS A 116 -9.96 16.63 -9.58
CA LYS A 116 -11.34 16.59 -9.07
C LYS A 116 -11.46 17.17 -7.67
N GLN A 117 -10.49 16.93 -6.80
CA GLN A 117 -10.48 17.52 -5.46
C GLN A 117 -10.30 19.05 -5.53
N LYS A 118 -9.36 19.55 -6.36
CA LYS A 118 -9.18 21.00 -6.57
C LYS A 118 -10.43 21.68 -7.13
N ALA A 119 -11.23 20.94 -7.91
CA ALA A 119 -12.53 21.41 -8.40
C ALA A 119 -13.67 21.31 -7.36
N GLY A 120 -13.43 20.74 -6.18
CA GLY A 120 -14.43 20.53 -5.13
C GLY A 120 -15.34 19.33 -5.33
N ASP A 121 -15.09 18.53 -6.35
CA ASP A 121 -15.91 17.35 -6.70
C ASP A 121 -15.55 16.11 -5.86
N LEU A 122 -14.46 16.14 -5.11
CA LEU A 122 -13.98 15.03 -4.28
C LEU A 122 -13.40 15.56 -2.96
N THR A 123 -13.82 14.98 -1.85
CA THR A 123 -13.29 15.23 -0.49
C THR A 123 -12.72 13.97 0.14
N GLY A 124 -11.91 14.12 1.20
CA GLY A 124 -11.34 12.97 1.91
C GLY A 124 -10.13 12.33 1.22
N LEU A 125 -9.34 13.10 0.47
CA LEU A 125 -8.12 12.58 -0.12
C LEU A 125 -6.99 12.56 0.93
N THR A 126 -6.47 11.35 1.22
CA THR A 126 -5.39 11.16 2.19
C THR A 126 -4.16 11.98 1.82
N GLY A 127 -3.63 12.75 2.79
CA GLY A 127 -2.46 13.60 2.62
C GLY A 127 -2.79 15.02 2.16
N ILE A 128 -4.04 15.32 1.82
CA ILE A 128 -4.52 16.66 1.55
C ILE A 128 -5.60 17.02 2.57
N ASP A 129 -6.70 16.27 2.61
CA ASP A 129 -7.81 16.52 3.54
C ASP A 129 -7.66 15.71 4.84
N ASP A 130 -7.09 14.50 4.74
CA ASP A 130 -6.86 13.60 5.87
C ASP A 130 -5.36 13.42 6.16
N PRO A 131 -4.95 13.40 7.44
CA PRO A 131 -3.55 13.20 7.81
C PRO A 131 -3.07 11.80 7.39
N TYR A 132 -1.81 11.74 6.99
CA TYR A 132 -1.07 10.49 6.87
C TYR A 132 0.01 10.44 7.95
N GLU A 133 0.05 9.36 8.70
CA GLU A 133 1.05 9.12 9.74
C GLU A 133 2.18 8.25 9.16
N PRO A 134 3.36 8.83 8.85
CA PRO A 134 4.49 8.02 8.37
C PRO A 134 4.85 6.91 9.36
N PRO A 135 5.26 5.72 8.88
CA PRO A 135 5.74 4.68 9.76
C PRO A 135 7.00 5.14 10.52
N VAL A 136 7.17 4.66 11.75
CA VAL A 136 8.33 5.00 12.58
C VAL A 136 9.53 4.14 12.21
N ASN A 137 9.32 2.85 12.04
CA ASN A 137 10.37 1.86 11.76
C ASN A 137 9.91 0.90 10.65
N PRO A 138 9.76 1.38 9.40
CA PRO A 138 9.47 0.48 8.27
C PRO A 138 10.72 -0.36 7.97
N GLU A 139 10.55 -1.58 7.51
CA GLU A 139 11.66 -2.42 7.06
C GLU A 139 12.36 -1.83 5.83
N LEU A 140 11.62 -1.09 4.99
CA LEU A 140 12.18 -0.42 3.83
C LEU A 140 11.49 0.91 3.54
N VAL A 141 12.29 1.92 3.14
CA VAL A 141 11.81 3.19 2.59
C VAL A 141 12.18 3.26 1.10
N VAL A 142 11.19 3.50 0.25
CA VAL A 142 11.36 3.62 -1.22
C VAL A 142 10.98 5.02 -1.67
N PRO A 143 11.97 5.92 -1.94
CA PRO A 143 11.72 7.29 -2.39
C PRO A 143 11.49 7.34 -3.91
N THR A 144 10.28 7.09 -4.39
CA THR A 144 9.96 6.97 -5.83
C THR A 144 10.09 8.26 -6.64
N HIS A 145 10.40 9.38 -6.00
CA HIS A 145 10.69 10.63 -6.69
C HIS A 145 12.16 10.76 -7.13
N THR A 146 13.05 9.94 -6.54
CA THR A 146 14.50 9.93 -6.82
C THR A 146 15.00 8.59 -7.40
N GLN A 147 14.12 7.60 -7.50
CA GLN A 147 14.44 6.25 -7.99
C GLN A 147 13.58 5.88 -9.19
N THR A 148 14.13 5.10 -10.10
CA THR A 148 13.39 4.45 -11.17
C THR A 148 12.49 3.34 -10.61
N LEU A 149 11.59 2.82 -11.45
CA LEU A 149 10.78 1.66 -11.09
C LEU A 149 11.65 0.42 -10.82
N GLU A 150 12.63 0.19 -11.69
CA GLU A 150 13.56 -0.93 -11.59
C GLU A 150 14.35 -0.89 -10.29
N GLU A 151 14.89 0.27 -9.93
CA GLU A 151 15.62 0.46 -8.67
C GLU A 151 14.71 0.24 -7.47
N SER A 152 13.46 0.70 -7.54
CA SER A 152 12.47 0.52 -6.47
C SER A 152 12.08 -0.95 -6.29
N VAL A 153 11.88 -1.69 -7.38
CA VAL A 153 11.60 -3.13 -7.37
C VAL A 153 12.81 -3.91 -6.83
N GLU A 154 14.02 -3.54 -7.27
CA GLU A 154 15.26 -4.16 -6.80
C GLU A 154 15.46 -3.95 -5.29
N ALA A 155 15.23 -2.73 -4.78
CA ALA A 155 15.33 -2.44 -3.36
C ALA A 155 14.38 -3.32 -2.51
N VAL A 156 13.12 -3.47 -2.94
CA VAL A 156 12.15 -4.37 -2.26
C VAL A 156 12.62 -5.81 -2.35
N TRP A 157 13.10 -6.24 -3.52
CA TRP A 157 13.59 -7.59 -3.75
C TRP A 157 14.73 -7.97 -2.81
N GLN A 158 15.76 -7.13 -2.73
CA GLN A 158 16.91 -7.36 -1.85
C GLN A 158 16.51 -7.39 -0.37
N ALA A 159 15.63 -6.49 0.03
CA ALA A 159 15.17 -6.43 1.41
C ALA A 159 14.29 -7.62 1.83
N LEU A 160 13.61 -8.29 0.89
CA LEU A 160 12.85 -9.52 1.17
C LEU A 160 13.75 -10.76 1.32
N HIS A 161 15.01 -10.70 0.86
CA HIS A 161 15.96 -11.81 0.86
C HIS A 161 17.12 -11.59 1.84
N SER A 162 17.14 -10.45 2.54
CA SER A 162 18.09 -10.16 3.62
C SER A 162 17.58 -10.70 4.96
#